data_c5706a92a30151d8facd1f112706e660
#
_entry.id   c5706a92a30151d8facd1f112706e660
#
_cell.length_a   1.000
_cell.length_b   1.000
_cell.length_c   1.000
_cell.angle_alpha   90.00
_cell.angle_beta   90.00
_cell.angle_gamma   90.00
#
_symmetry.space_group_name_H-M   'P 1'
#
loop_
_entity.id
_entity.type
_entity.pdbx_description
1 polymer ?
#
loop_
_entity_poly.entity_id
_entity_poly.type
_entity_poly.pdbx_seq_one_letter_code
_entity_poly.pdbx_strand_id
1 'polypeptide(L)'
;MAATQQPLALDHVVLVVTNLKRAIAQFESKGFTVIEGGTNGPTHNALITFADGTYIELIALRSLATRAIFRLLSMTGLLALRRLVKQDFNNRLFRWFGGPQGFSDICFRVADLDAFQDRCAEMRLPLTATL
;
A
#
# COMPACT_ATOMS: atom_id res chain seq x y z
N MET A 1 -16.99 -27.28 17.34
CA MET A 1 -17.06 -26.99 15.88
C MET A 1 -15.74 -26.36 15.47
N ALA A 2 -14.98 -27.01 14.61
CA ALA A 2 -13.77 -26.40 14.06
C ALA A 2 -14.19 -25.18 13.23
N ALA A 3 -13.72 -24.00 13.60
CA ALA A 3 -13.92 -22.81 12.81
C ALA A 3 -13.30 -23.07 11.43
N THR A 4 -14.11 -23.08 10.39
CA THR A 4 -13.66 -23.22 9.02
C THR A 4 -12.68 -22.06 8.77
N GLN A 5 -11.38 -22.39 8.69
CA GLN A 5 -10.38 -21.38 8.38
C GLN A 5 -10.67 -20.87 6.96
N GLN A 6 -11.07 -19.61 6.86
CA GLN A 6 -11.20 -18.95 5.57
C GLN A 6 -9.80 -18.87 4.92
N PRO A 7 -9.64 -19.31 3.68
CA PRO A 7 -8.35 -19.26 3.03
C PRO A 7 -7.92 -17.79 2.87
N LEU A 8 -6.80 -17.46 3.47
CA LEU A 8 -6.13 -16.18 3.31
C LEU A 8 -5.09 -16.34 2.20
N ALA A 9 -5.23 -15.59 1.13
CA ALA A 9 -4.28 -15.58 0.03
C ALA A 9 -3.62 -14.21 -0.09
N LEU A 10 -2.35 -14.18 -0.46
CA LEU A 10 -1.67 -12.95 -0.83
C LEU A 10 -2.36 -12.37 -2.08
N ASP A 11 -2.69 -11.09 -2.06
CA ASP A 11 -3.15 -10.37 -3.23
C ASP A 11 -2.00 -9.58 -3.86
N HIS A 12 -1.44 -8.64 -3.13
CA HIS A 12 -0.30 -7.87 -3.59
C HIS A 12 0.51 -7.29 -2.42
N VAL A 13 1.69 -6.79 -2.77
CA VAL A 13 2.52 -5.99 -1.88
C VAL A 13 2.72 -4.60 -2.46
N VAL A 14 2.76 -3.59 -1.61
CA VAL A 14 2.95 -2.19 -2.02
C VAL A 14 4.40 -1.79 -1.86
N LEU A 15 5.01 -1.37 -2.95
CA LEU A 15 6.37 -0.83 -3.01
C LEU A 15 6.33 0.66 -3.30
N VAL A 16 6.60 1.46 -2.28
CA VAL A 16 6.68 2.92 -2.43
C VAL A 16 7.99 3.32 -3.09
N VAL A 17 7.90 4.06 -4.18
CA VAL A 17 9.05 4.53 -4.93
C VAL A 17 9.04 6.06 -5.06
N THR A 18 10.21 6.66 -5.17
CA THR A 18 10.31 8.12 -5.29
C THR A 18 10.08 8.61 -6.72
N ASN A 19 10.36 7.77 -7.73
CA ASN A 19 10.18 8.09 -9.13
C ASN A 19 9.65 6.86 -9.87
N LEU A 20 8.39 6.90 -10.27
CA LEU A 20 7.72 5.75 -10.90
C LEU A 20 8.39 5.34 -12.21
N LYS A 21 8.69 6.29 -13.10
CA LYS A 21 9.33 6.00 -14.39
C LYS A 21 10.69 5.30 -14.23
N ARG A 22 11.48 5.78 -13.27
CA ARG A 22 12.79 5.17 -12.98
C ARG A 22 12.62 3.76 -12.40
N ALA A 23 11.64 3.57 -11.52
CA ALA A 23 11.36 2.25 -10.95
C ALA A 23 10.90 1.26 -12.04
N ILE A 24 9.98 1.67 -12.93
CA ILE A 24 9.56 0.86 -14.08
C ILE A 24 10.78 0.42 -14.89
N ALA A 25 11.62 1.36 -15.35
CA ALA A 25 12.79 1.04 -16.14
C ALA A 25 13.77 0.10 -15.43
N GLN A 26 13.92 0.23 -14.11
CA GLN A 26 14.77 -0.65 -13.31
C GLN A 26 14.22 -2.09 -13.25
N PHE A 27 12.91 -2.26 -13.09
CA PHE A 27 12.32 -3.59 -13.08
C PHE A 27 12.31 -4.24 -14.47
N GLU A 28 11.99 -3.47 -15.51
CA GLU A 28 12.05 -3.94 -16.90
C GLU A 28 13.48 -4.39 -17.29
N SER A 29 14.50 -3.65 -16.88
CA SER A 29 15.89 -4.02 -17.13
C SER A 29 16.32 -5.34 -16.45
N LYS A 30 15.56 -5.80 -15.47
CA LYS A 30 15.73 -7.09 -14.78
C LYS A 30 14.85 -8.21 -15.34
N GLY A 31 14.09 -7.92 -16.42
CA GLY A 31 13.24 -8.89 -17.09
C GLY A 31 11.82 -9.01 -16.56
N PHE A 32 11.38 -8.09 -15.70
CA PHE A 32 9.99 -8.05 -15.26
C PHE A 32 9.12 -7.32 -16.29
N THR A 33 7.92 -7.81 -16.47
CA THR A 33 6.88 -7.09 -17.21
C THR A 33 6.19 -6.11 -16.27
N VAL A 34 6.22 -4.82 -16.61
CA VAL A 34 5.59 -3.77 -15.81
C VAL A 34 4.44 -3.16 -16.62
N ILE A 35 3.26 -3.10 -16.00
CA ILE A 35 2.06 -2.52 -16.60
C ILE A 35 1.82 -1.19 -15.91
N GLU A 36 1.82 -0.09 -16.66
CA GLU A 36 1.45 1.21 -16.11
C GLU A 36 -0.01 1.17 -15.67
N GLY A 37 -0.25 1.58 -14.44
CA GLY A 37 -1.58 1.65 -13.84
C GLY A 37 -2.23 3.01 -14.03
N GLY A 38 -3.11 3.34 -13.10
CA GLY A 38 -3.86 4.60 -13.12
C GLY A 38 -3.26 5.68 -12.23
N THR A 39 -4.04 6.76 -12.13
CA THR A 39 -3.80 7.85 -11.19
C THR A 39 -4.94 7.88 -10.17
N ASN A 40 -4.61 8.00 -8.90
CA ASN A 40 -5.58 8.14 -7.83
C ASN A 40 -5.18 9.32 -6.93
N GLY A 41 -5.87 10.44 -7.10
CA GLY A 41 -5.55 11.67 -6.38
C GLY A 41 -4.08 12.09 -6.57
N PRO A 42 -3.31 12.19 -5.48
CA PRO A 42 -1.91 12.62 -5.54
C PRO A 42 -0.95 11.54 -6.01
N THR A 43 -1.40 10.30 -6.22
CA THR A 43 -0.56 9.14 -6.54
C THR A 43 -0.75 8.65 -7.96
N HIS A 44 0.24 7.91 -8.45
CA HIS A 44 0.18 7.07 -9.65
C HIS A 44 0.91 5.76 -9.37
N ASN A 45 0.55 4.71 -10.10
CA ASN A 45 1.08 3.37 -9.87
C ASN A 45 1.45 2.63 -11.16
N ALA A 46 2.18 1.54 -10.98
CA ALA A 46 2.43 0.53 -11.99
C ALA A 46 2.44 -0.84 -11.31
N LEU A 47 2.13 -1.88 -12.05
CA LEU A 47 1.95 -3.24 -11.54
C LEU A 47 2.98 -4.18 -12.17
N ILE A 48 3.62 -4.99 -11.35
CA ILE A 48 4.43 -6.13 -11.77
C ILE A 48 3.63 -7.37 -11.42
N THR A 49 3.03 -8.00 -12.42
CA THR A 49 2.13 -9.13 -12.24
C THR A 49 2.87 -10.47 -12.34
N PHE A 50 2.43 -11.45 -11.55
CA PHE A 50 2.94 -12.81 -11.54
C PHE A 50 1.90 -13.80 -12.09
N ALA A 51 2.37 -14.99 -12.48
CA ALA A 51 1.54 -16.01 -13.12
C ALA A 51 0.38 -16.52 -12.23
N ASP A 52 0.53 -16.44 -10.92
CA ASP A 52 -0.49 -16.84 -9.93
C ASP A 52 -1.54 -15.75 -9.64
N GLY A 53 -1.43 -14.60 -10.33
CA GLY A 53 -2.34 -13.47 -10.17
C GLY A 53 -1.97 -12.53 -9.02
N THR A 54 -0.91 -12.80 -8.27
CA THR A 54 -0.35 -11.83 -7.33
C THR A 54 0.44 -10.74 -8.05
N TYR A 55 0.70 -9.62 -7.39
CA TYR A 55 1.48 -8.54 -8.01
C TYR A 55 2.23 -7.68 -6.99
N ILE A 56 3.21 -6.94 -7.48
CA ILE A 56 3.82 -5.84 -6.76
C ILE A 56 3.22 -4.54 -7.31
N GLU A 57 2.66 -3.72 -6.46
CA GLU A 57 2.21 -2.37 -6.80
C GLU A 57 3.35 -1.38 -6.54
N LEU A 58 3.91 -0.81 -7.60
CA LEU A 58 4.82 0.32 -7.52
C LEU A 58 3.98 1.58 -7.39
N ILE A 59 4.11 2.33 -6.30
CA ILE A 59 3.31 3.54 -6.08
C ILE A 59 4.21 4.74 -5.79
N ALA A 60 3.91 5.88 -6.40
CA ALA A 60 4.64 7.12 -6.22
C ALA A 60 3.71 8.34 -6.14
N LEU A 61 4.20 9.42 -5.53
CA LEU A 61 3.55 10.72 -5.62
C LEU A 61 3.81 11.34 -6.99
N ARG A 62 2.77 11.89 -7.60
CA ARG A 62 2.82 12.51 -8.93
C ARG A 62 3.63 13.80 -8.95
N SER A 63 3.58 14.57 -7.86
CA SER A 63 4.16 15.91 -7.77
C SER A 63 5.35 15.95 -6.84
N LEU A 64 6.44 16.58 -7.26
CA LEU A 64 7.58 16.85 -6.40
C LEU A 64 7.22 17.78 -5.24
N ALA A 65 6.32 18.74 -5.46
CA ALA A 65 5.84 19.63 -4.42
C ALA A 65 5.07 18.86 -3.35
N THR A 66 4.17 17.95 -3.75
CA THR A 66 3.45 17.07 -2.81
C THR A 66 4.43 16.21 -2.01
N ARG A 67 5.46 15.67 -2.66
CA ARG A 67 6.51 14.90 -1.98
C ARG A 67 7.27 15.72 -0.95
N ALA A 68 7.63 16.96 -1.29
CA ALA A 68 8.31 17.87 -0.37
C ALA A 68 7.43 18.20 0.85
N ILE A 69 6.13 18.41 0.65
CA ILE A 69 5.17 18.66 1.73
C ILE A 69 5.08 17.42 2.65
N PHE A 70 4.92 16.22 2.09
CA PHE A 70 4.88 14.99 2.89
C PHE A 70 6.14 14.79 3.71
N ARG A 71 7.31 15.04 3.10
CA ARG A 71 8.60 14.95 3.79
C ARG A 71 8.72 15.97 4.92
N LEU A 72 8.33 17.21 4.67
CA LEU A 72 8.37 18.27 5.70
C LEU A 72 7.44 17.93 6.87
N LEU A 73 6.20 17.49 6.59
CA LEU A 73 5.25 17.11 7.62
C LEU A 73 5.72 15.89 8.41
N SER A 74 6.45 14.95 7.78
CA SER A 74 7.02 13.81 8.50
C SER A 74 8.15 14.22 9.46
N MET A 75 8.95 15.22 9.08
CA MET A 75 10.05 15.72 9.90
C MET A 75 9.57 16.55 11.10
N THR A 76 8.43 17.22 11.02
CA THR A 76 7.89 18.07 12.10
C THR A 76 7.17 17.30 13.19
N GLY A 77 7.02 15.99 13.08
CA GLY A 77 6.23 15.17 14.02
C GLY A 77 4.71 15.42 13.96
N LEU A 78 4.25 16.38 13.16
CA LEU A 78 2.82 16.71 13.01
C LEU A 78 2.01 15.53 12.49
N LEU A 79 2.64 14.65 11.68
CA LEU A 79 2.04 13.39 11.22
C LEU A 79 1.88 12.37 12.34
N ALA A 80 2.77 12.36 13.33
CA ALA A 80 2.64 11.49 14.48
C ALA A 80 1.40 11.84 15.31
N LEU A 81 1.11 13.14 15.45
CA LEU A 81 -0.08 13.62 16.15
C LEU A 81 -1.36 13.25 15.40
N ARG A 82 -1.37 13.32 14.07
CA ARG A 82 -2.52 12.96 13.26
C ARG A 82 -2.80 11.44 13.25
N ARG A 83 -1.77 10.62 13.41
CA ARG A 83 -1.90 9.15 13.55
C ARG A 83 -2.70 8.74 14.79
N LEU A 84 -2.72 9.56 15.81
CA LEU A 84 -3.48 9.31 17.04
C LEU A 84 -4.97 9.61 16.89
N VAL A 85 -5.37 10.34 15.86
CA VAL A 85 -6.74 10.89 15.75
C VAL A 85 -7.62 10.17 14.73
N LYS A 86 -7.07 9.59 13.65
CA LYS A 86 -7.86 8.89 12.61
C LYS A 86 -7.07 7.78 11.92
N GLN A 87 -7.65 6.59 11.86
CA GLN A 87 -7.16 5.49 11.01
C GLN A 87 -7.98 5.48 9.70
N ASP A 88 -7.65 6.37 8.79
CA ASP A 88 -8.26 6.44 7.46
C ASP A 88 -7.21 6.19 6.35
N PHE A 89 -7.70 6.06 5.10
CA PHE A 89 -6.84 5.87 3.93
C PHE A 89 -5.76 6.96 3.79
N ASN A 90 -6.07 8.20 4.16
CA ASN A 90 -5.09 9.29 4.13
C ASN A 90 -3.92 9.05 5.09
N ASN A 91 -4.16 8.42 6.24
CA ASN A 91 -3.10 8.06 7.18
C ASN A 91 -2.17 6.98 6.62
N ARG A 92 -2.67 6.05 5.78
CA ARG A 92 -1.82 5.09 5.06
C ARG A 92 -0.87 5.81 4.11
N LEU A 93 -1.38 6.74 3.31
CA LEU A 93 -0.56 7.54 2.40
C LEU A 93 0.52 8.32 3.15
N PHE A 94 0.18 8.94 4.28
CA PHE A 94 1.16 9.63 5.12
C PHE A 94 2.24 8.69 5.66
N ARG A 95 1.87 7.48 6.05
CA ARG A 95 2.82 6.47 6.51
C ARG A 95 3.73 6.02 5.37
N TRP A 96 3.17 5.78 4.17
CA TRP A 96 3.94 5.33 3.02
C TRP A 96 4.91 6.39 2.52
N PHE A 97 4.43 7.61 2.33
CA PHE A 97 5.24 8.68 1.72
C PHE A 97 5.99 9.55 2.73
N GLY A 98 5.72 9.43 4.00
CA GLY A 98 6.49 10.06 5.07
C GLY A 98 7.74 9.28 5.49
N GLY A 99 7.89 8.02 5.01
CA GLY A 99 9.02 7.15 5.26
C GLY A 99 9.99 7.02 4.09
N PRO A 100 11.00 6.16 4.21
CA PRO A 100 11.88 5.82 3.08
C PRO A 100 11.11 5.04 2.01
N GLN A 101 11.62 5.06 0.77
CA GLN A 101 11.09 4.17 -0.25
C GLN A 101 11.36 2.70 0.12
N GLY A 102 10.47 1.81 -0.28
CA GLY A 102 10.59 0.38 -0.01
C GLY A 102 9.23 -0.30 0.12
N PHE A 103 9.23 -1.56 0.52
CA PHE A 103 8.01 -2.29 0.82
C PHE A 103 7.31 -1.66 2.02
N SER A 104 6.06 -1.28 1.83
CA SER A 104 5.33 -0.46 2.80
C SER A 104 4.03 -1.08 3.27
N ASP A 105 3.46 -1.97 2.49
CA ASP A 105 2.21 -2.63 2.85
C ASP A 105 2.07 -4.00 2.15
N ILE A 106 1.16 -4.81 2.69
CA ILE A 106 0.80 -6.11 2.16
C ILE A 106 -0.72 -6.24 2.16
N CYS A 107 -1.29 -6.70 1.06
CA CYS A 107 -2.72 -6.89 0.90
C CYS A 107 -3.05 -8.37 0.74
N PHE A 108 -4.10 -8.78 1.41
CA PHE A 108 -4.59 -10.16 1.37
C PHE A 108 -5.97 -10.21 0.73
N ARG A 109 -6.21 -11.28 -0.01
CA ARG A 109 -7.51 -11.63 -0.55
C ARG A 109 -8.21 -12.57 0.43
N VAL A 110 -9.46 -12.27 0.75
CA VAL A 110 -10.31 -13.09 1.60
C VAL A 110 -11.62 -13.39 0.88
N ALA A 111 -12.21 -14.53 1.16
CA ALA A 111 -13.47 -14.94 0.53
C ALA A 111 -14.68 -14.16 1.08
N ASP A 112 -14.65 -13.85 2.38
CA ASP A 112 -15.68 -13.11 3.10
C ASP A 112 -15.01 -12.06 3.97
N LEU A 113 -15.15 -10.79 3.54
CA LEU A 113 -14.49 -9.66 4.20
C LEU A 113 -15.09 -9.36 5.56
N ASP A 114 -16.42 -9.45 5.69
CA ASP A 114 -17.10 -9.12 6.94
C ASP A 114 -16.76 -10.16 8.02
N ALA A 115 -16.84 -11.45 7.70
CA ALA A 115 -16.44 -12.51 8.61
C ALA A 115 -14.95 -12.43 8.99
N PHE A 116 -14.10 -11.99 8.07
CA PHE A 116 -12.67 -11.79 8.35
C PHE A 116 -12.44 -10.60 9.29
N GLN A 117 -13.16 -9.49 9.07
CA GLN A 117 -13.09 -8.30 9.92
C GLN A 117 -13.54 -8.61 11.35
N ASP A 118 -14.66 -9.33 11.51
CA ASP A 118 -15.18 -9.73 12.83
C ASP A 118 -14.13 -10.55 13.59
N ARG A 119 -13.51 -11.53 12.94
CA ARG A 119 -12.44 -12.34 13.55
C ARG A 119 -11.24 -11.52 13.96
N CYS A 120 -10.83 -10.57 13.11
CA CYS A 120 -9.72 -9.68 13.45
C CYS A 120 -10.06 -8.76 14.62
N ALA A 121 -11.30 -8.29 14.72
CA ALA A 121 -11.77 -7.51 15.85
C ALA A 121 -11.76 -8.34 17.14
N GLU A 122 -12.22 -9.59 17.10
CA GLU A 122 -12.15 -10.54 18.24
C GLU A 122 -10.70 -10.75 18.70
N MET A 123 -9.78 -10.87 17.75
CA MET A 123 -8.34 -11.04 18.02
C MET A 123 -7.62 -9.73 18.35
N ARG A 124 -8.31 -8.59 18.33
CA ARG A 124 -7.76 -7.24 18.51
C ARG A 124 -6.66 -6.89 17.51
N LEU A 125 -6.76 -7.40 16.30
CA LEU A 125 -5.85 -7.08 15.22
C LEU A 125 -6.31 -5.80 14.51
N PRO A 126 -5.42 -4.80 14.36
CA PRO A 126 -5.77 -3.59 13.61
C PRO A 126 -5.86 -3.92 12.12
N LEU A 127 -7.03 -3.70 11.54
CA LEU A 127 -7.24 -3.80 10.10
C LEU A 127 -7.57 -2.44 9.51
N THR A 128 -7.05 -2.19 8.31
CA THR A 128 -7.57 -1.15 7.45
C THR A 128 -8.20 -1.82 6.24
N ALA A 129 -9.51 -1.86 6.19
CA ALA A 129 -10.22 -2.32 4.99
C ALA A 129 -10.19 -1.22 3.94
N THR A 130 -9.80 -1.59 2.72
CA THR A 130 -9.96 -0.75 1.54
C THR A 130 -10.91 -1.50 0.61
N LEU A 131 -12.04 -0.91 0.34
CA LEU A 131 -12.96 -1.36 -0.70
C LEU A 131 -12.58 -0.72 -2.03
#